data_951be060733b1e58bb16f321d3381ff4
#
_entry.id   951be060733b1e58bb16f321d3381ff4
#
_cell.length_a   1.000
_cell.length_b   1.000
_cell.length_c   1.000
_cell.angle_alpha   90.00
_cell.angle_beta   90.00
_cell.angle_gamma   90.00
#
_symmetry.space_group_name_H-M   'P 1'
#
loop_
_entity.id
_entity.type
_entity.pdbx_description
1 polymer ?
#
loop_
_entity_poly.entity_id
_entity_poly.type
_entity_poly.pdbx_seq_one_letter_code
_entity_poly.pdbx_strand_id
1 'polypeptide(L)'
;MKIQWLKGILLSVVVGVLALVTDPCLAFTPPVKGEKLKPEDVIAKHIESIGTQKTLSDVKTRVIAGKALFRSKTIGATQLQGPAVIASDGAMSLVGIGFNTAEYSQEKVAYDGKNVTVGYIRPGTRSALGEFLLARNVIFKEGLFGGVLSSGWALLNLDSHDARIEYSGTKKVNGKEAHVLKYEPKGGSDVQIRLYFDKNTFQHVQSEYEQLISAQMGASPEQSASQRNSRIKLTEQFESFAGEQGLVLPHVYKIILLVDDQQSGRQLEWNLEFQQFMYNEKLDPKSFNILNN
;
A
#
# COMPACT_ATOMS: atom_id res chain seq x y z
N MET A 1 50.26 65.82 -16.08
CA MET A 1 51.09 66.40 -17.16
C MET A 1 50.44 65.94 -18.44
N LYS A 2 49.69 66.84 -19.07
CA LYS A 2 49.81 67.34 -20.45
C LYS A 2 49.76 66.21 -21.50
N ILE A 3 49.03 66.19 -22.59
CA ILE A 3 48.32 67.18 -23.43
C ILE A 3 47.83 66.35 -24.62
N GLN A 4 46.58 66.42 -25.01
CA GLN A 4 46.00 67.06 -26.23
C GLN A 4 46.20 66.35 -27.59
N TRP A 5 45.06 66.23 -28.23
CA TRP A 5 44.63 66.65 -29.62
C TRP A 5 44.95 65.64 -30.73
N LEU A 6 44.17 65.36 -31.73
CA LEU A 6 43.35 66.18 -32.62
C LEU A 6 42.43 65.33 -33.51
N LYS A 7 41.24 65.84 -33.76
CA LYS A 7 40.34 65.74 -34.87
C LYS A 7 40.74 65.03 -36.17
N GLY A 8 39.80 64.29 -36.73
CA GLY A 8 39.72 63.94 -38.14
C GLY A 8 38.33 63.49 -38.53
N ILE A 9 37.56 64.40 -39.10
CA ILE A 9 36.25 64.18 -39.75
C ILE A 9 36.51 63.55 -41.13
N LEU A 10 35.87 62.37 -41.40
CA LEU A 10 35.61 61.98 -42.80
C LEU A 10 34.21 61.41 -42.95
N LEU A 11 33.45 62.05 -43.78
CA LEU A 11 32.09 61.80 -44.27
C LEU A 11 32.16 60.57 -45.21
N SER A 12 31.34 59.56 -45.05
CA SER A 12 31.09 58.56 -46.11
C SER A 12 29.77 57.84 -45.92
N VAL A 13 28.85 58.24 -46.74
CA VAL A 13 27.82 57.49 -47.48
C VAL A 13 27.07 56.41 -46.79
N VAL A 14 25.86 56.66 -46.44
CA VAL A 14 24.79 55.74 -46.09
C VAL A 14 24.38 54.91 -47.29
N VAL A 15 24.67 53.60 -47.28
CA VAL A 15 23.97 52.58 -48.10
C VAL A 15 23.07 51.82 -47.21
N GLY A 16 21.75 52.07 -47.29
CA GLY A 16 20.74 51.35 -46.59
C GLY A 16 20.59 49.93 -47.11
N VAL A 17 20.97 48.96 -46.30
CA VAL A 17 20.59 47.57 -46.52
C VAL A 17 19.37 47.29 -45.61
N LEU A 18 18.21 47.21 -46.24
CA LEU A 18 16.98 46.78 -45.60
C LEU A 18 17.09 45.29 -45.29
N ALA A 19 17.54 44.93 -44.09
CA ALA A 19 17.50 43.56 -43.61
C ALA A 19 16.05 43.21 -43.22
N LEU A 20 15.38 42.43 -44.05
CA LEU A 20 14.15 41.74 -43.68
C LEU A 20 14.43 40.84 -42.48
N VAL A 21 14.04 41.28 -41.30
CA VAL A 21 13.99 40.43 -40.09
C VAL A 21 12.79 39.50 -40.26
N THR A 22 13.04 38.30 -40.76
CA THR A 22 12.07 37.22 -40.67
C THR A 22 12.07 36.74 -39.21
N ASP A 23 11.04 37.13 -38.44
CA ASP A 23 10.77 36.56 -37.15
C ASP A 23 10.63 35.05 -37.30
N PRO A 24 11.45 34.23 -36.58
CA PRO A 24 11.19 32.81 -36.54
C PRO A 24 9.84 32.64 -35.81
N CYS A 25 8.82 32.28 -36.56
CA CYS A 25 7.55 31.81 -36.03
C CYS A 25 7.87 30.66 -35.06
N LEU A 26 7.84 30.95 -33.76
CA LEU A 26 7.91 29.95 -32.71
C LEU A 26 6.74 28.99 -32.93
N ALA A 27 7.00 27.90 -33.62
CA ALA A 27 6.05 26.82 -33.75
C ALA A 27 5.68 26.38 -32.34
N PHE A 28 4.47 26.68 -31.93
CA PHE A 28 3.86 26.20 -30.72
C PHE A 28 3.73 24.68 -30.89
N THR A 29 4.73 23.96 -30.43
CA THR A 29 4.64 22.50 -30.29
C THR A 29 3.57 22.23 -29.22
N PRO A 30 2.44 21.62 -29.58
CA PRO A 30 1.46 21.26 -28.57
C PRO A 30 2.15 20.37 -27.54
N PRO A 31 1.80 20.48 -26.23
CA PRO A 31 2.41 19.67 -25.21
C PRO A 31 2.26 18.20 -25.63
N VAL A 32 3.38 17.51 -25.72
CA VAL A 32 3.43 16.06 -25.93
C VAL A 32 2.53 15.45 -24.87
N LYS A 33 1.47 14.79 -25.31
CA LYS A 33 0.52 14.09 -24.46
C LYS A 33 1.35 13.11 -23.64
N GLY A 34 1.56 13.40 -22.34
CA GLY A 34 2.49 12.68 -21.48
C GLY A 34 2.28 11.19 -21.66
N GLU A 35 3.36 10.48 -21.88
CA GLU A 35 3.37 9.03 -22.05
C GLU A 35 2.62 8.43 -20.86
N LYS A 36 1.58 7.64 -21.14
CA LYS A 36 0.74 7.08 -20.09
C LYS A 36 1.62 6.14 -19.26
N LEU A 37 1.88 6.49 -18.00
CA LEU A 37 2.70 5.69 -17.09
C LEU A 37 2.16 4.26 -17.06
N LYS A 38 3.02 3.29 -17.33
CA LYS A 38 2.65 1.87 -17.34
C LYS A 38 2.70 1.30 -15.93
N PRO A 39 1.88 0.31 -15.58
CA PRO A 39 1.95 -0.32 -14.26
C PRO A 39 3.33 -0.91 -13.97
N GLU A 40 4.01 -1.48 -14.98
CA GLU A 40 5.35 -2.06 -14.86
C GLU A 40 6.40 -1.01 -14.43
N ASP A 41 6.28 0.24 -14.91
CA ASP A 41 7.19 1.33 -14.53
C ASP A 41 7.02 1.71 -13.05
N VAL A 42 5.78 1.72 -12.55
CA VAL A 42 5.48 1.99 -11.14
C VAL A 42 6.03 0.87 -10.27
N ILE A 43 5.83 -0.39 -10.68
CA ILE A 43 6.30 -1.57 -9.96
C ILE A 43 7.84 -1.60 -9.91
N ALA A 44 8.52 -1.39 -11.03
CA ALA A 44 9.98 -1.37 -11.08
C ALA A 44 10.56 -0.33 -10.12
N LYS A 45 10.07 0.92 -10.17
CA LYS A 45 10.49 2.00 -9.27
C LYS A 45 10.13 1.73 -7.81
N HIS A 46 8.98 1.06 -7.57
CA HIS A 46 8.62 0.62 -6.23
C HIS A 46 9.63 -0.39 -5.68
N ILE A 47 9.99 -1.40 -6.46
CA ILE A 47 10.99 -2.41 -6.05
C ILE A 47 12.34 -1.73 -5.76
N GLU A 48 12.79 -0.81 -6.61
CA GLU A 48 14.00 0.00 -6.38
C GLU A 48 13.91 0.83 -5.09
N SER A 49 12.71 1.33 -4.74
CA SER A 49 12.50 2.09 -3.51
C SER A 49 12.61 1.27 -2.23
N ILE A 50 12.48 -0.05 -2.31
CA ILE A 50 12.64 -0.97 -1.16
C ILE A 50 14.12 -1.25 -0.91
N GLY A 51 14.90 -1.45 -1.96
CA GLY A 51 16.31 -1.79 -1.84
C GLY A 51 16.94 -2.30 -3.12
N THR A 52 18.21 -2.63 -3.08
CA THR A 52 18.89 -3.20 -4.25
C THR A 52 18.40 -4.62 -4.54
N GLN A 53 18.47 -5.04 -5.81
CA GLN A 53 18.13 -6.41 -6.22
C GLN A 53 18.91 -7.45 -5.41
N LYS A 54 20.19 -7.16 -5.13
CA LYS A 54 21.04 -8.03 -4.28
C LYS A 54 20.47 -8.15 -2.87
N THR A 55 20.19 -7.04 -2.20
CA THR A 55 19.64 -7.05 -0.83
C THR A 55 18.29 -7.79 -0.78
N LEU A 56 17.41 -7.54 -1.75
CA LEU A 56 16.12 -8.22 -1.85
C LEU A 56 16.28 -9.74 -2.03
N SER A 57 17.27 -10.16 -2.81
CA SER A 57 17.54 -11.58 -3.03
C SER A 57 18.22 -12.27 -1.83
N ASP A 58 19.01 -11.52 -1.04
CA ASP A 58 19.73 -12.05 0.12
C ASP A 58 18.83 -12.18 1.37
N VAL A 59 17.76 -11.38 1.47
CA VAL A 59 16.82 -11.41 2.61
C VAL A 59 15.69 -12.42 2.34
N LYS A 60 15.79 -13.61 2.90
CA LYS A 60 14.82 -14.71 2.72
C LYS A 60 13.70 -14.67 3.75
N THR A 61 14.06 -14.47 5.01
CA THR A 61 13.09 -14.37 6.09
C THR A 61 13.11 -12.99 6.72
N ARG A 62 11.97 -12.55 7.22
CA ARG A 62 11.83 -11.29 7.96
C ARG A 62 11.05 -11.54 9.23
N VAL A 63 11.54 -11.01 10.34
CA VAL A 63 10.81 -10.91 11.61
C VAL A 63 10.87 -9.45 12.03
N ILE A 64 9.70 -8.82 12.10
CA ILE A 64 9.55 -7.41 12.43
C ILE A 64 8.71 -7.32 13.68
N ALA A 65 9.25 -6.75 14.76
CA ALA A 65 8.61 -6.71 16.06
C ALA A 65 8.46 -5.27 16.57
N GLY A 66 7.40 -5.06 17.35
CA GLY A 66 7.09 -3.76 17.92
C GLY A 66 5.89 -3.81 18.84
N LYS A 67 5.14 -2.71 18.88
CA LYS A 67 3.95 -2.53 19.70
C LYS A 67 2.75 -2.22 18.83
N ALA A 68 1.57 -2.63 19.28
CA ALA A 68 0.30 -2.30 18.66
C ALA A 68 -0.59 -1.53 19.62
N LEU A 69 -1.36 -0.61 19.06
CA LEU A 69 -2.45 0.09 19.71
C LEU A 69 -3.73 -0.21 18.92
N PHE A 70 -4.68 -0.88 19.53
CA PHE A 70 -6.01 -1.11 19.00
C PHE A 70 -6.97 -0.02 19.49
N ARG A 71 -7.84 0.44 18.59
CA ARG A 71 -8.93 1.36 18.89
C ARG A 71 -10.21 0.94 18.18
N SER A 72 -11.31 0.92 18.92
CA SER A 72 -12.66 0.84 18.37
C SER A 72 -13.31 2.22 18.45
N LYS A 73 -13.84 2.73 17.35
CA LYS A 73 -14.58 4.02 17.30
C LYS A 73 -16.10 3.86 17.46
N THR A 74 -16.55 2.71 17.95
CA THR A 74 -17.95 2.48 18.28
C THR A 74 -18.25 3.01 19.70
N ILE A 75 -19.52 3.17 20.04
CA ILE A 75 -19.96 3.59 21.40
C ILE A 75 -19.28 2.71 22.47
N GLY A 76 -18.59 3.33 23.44
CA GLY A 76 -17.76 2.61 24.41
C GLY A 76 -16.32 2.41 23.93
N ALA A 77 -15.72 3.43 23.28
CA ALA A 77 -14.38 3.41 22.69
C ALA A 77 -13.37 2.61 23.52
N THR A 78 -13.05 1.39 23.07
CA THR A 78 -12.05 0.53 23.70
C THR A 78 -10.69 0.82 23.10
N GLN A 79 -9.67 0.93 23.96
CA GLN A 79 -8.28 1.06 23.56
C GLN A 79 -7.47 -0.03 24.25
N LEU A 80 -6.71 -0.82 23.47
CA LEU A 80 -5.85 -1.89 23.96
C LEU A 80 -4.45 -1.70 23.40
N GLN A 81 -3.44 -2.09 24.19
CA GLN A 81 -2.04 -2.07 23.78
C GLN A 81 -1.41 -3.44 24.01
N GLY A 82 -0.41 -3.76 23.18
CA GLY A 82 0.36 -4.98 23.37
C GLY A 82 1.47 -5.17 22.32
N PRO A 83 2.20 -6.27 22.40
CA PRO A 83 3.23 -6.60 21.42
C PRO A 83 2.64 -6.90 20.05
N ALA A 84 3.40 -6.60 19.00
CA ALA A 84 3.08 -6.95 17.62
C ALA A 84 4.27 -7.59 16.94
N VAL A 85 4.00 -8.52 16.04
CA VAL A 85 5.01 -9.18 15.20
C VAL A 85 4.46 -9.43 13.80
N ILE A 86 5.31 -9.22 12.81
CA ILE A 86 5.13 -9.73 11.45
C ILE A 86 6.29 -10.66 11.18
N ALA A 87 6.02 -11.89 10.76
CA ALA A 87 7.04 -12.85 10.35
C ALA A 87 6.74 -13.37 8.95
N SER A 88 7.77 -13.58 8.14
CA SER A 88 7.60 -14.14 6.80
C SER A 88 8.81 -14.95 6.36
N ASP A 89 8.55 -16.01 5.57
CA ASP A 89 9.56 -16.88 4.93
C ASP A 89 9.05 -17.26 3.54
N GLY A 90 9.59 -16.62 2.50
CA GLY A 90 9.05 -16.71 1.16
C GLY A 90 7.57 -16.31 1.14
N ALA A 91 6.69 -17.20 0.66
CA ALA A 91 5.25 -16.97 0.61
C ALA A 91 4.56 -17.11 1.97
N MET A 92 5.18 -17.82 2.93
CA MET A 92 4.60 -17.98 4.27
C MET A 92 4.65 -16.67 5.04
N SER A 93 3.58 -16.34 5.74
CA SER A 93 3.47 -15.08 6.49
C SER A 93 2.60 -15.25 7.73
N LEU A 94 2.91 -14.44 8.74
CA LEU A 94 2.18 -14.36 10.01
C LEU A 94 2.12 -12.92 10.47
N VAL A 95 0.95 -12.47 10.88
CA VAL A 95 0.75 -11.24 11.64
C VAL A 95 0.15 -11.61 12.98
N GLY A 96 0.80 -11.19 14.05
CA GLY A 96 0.38 -11.46 15.42
C GLY A 96 0.39 -10.19 16.27
N ILE A 97 -0.70 -9.97 17.02
CA ILE A 97 -0.82 -8.90 18.00
C ILE A 97 -1.39 -9.54 19.27
N GLY A 98 -0.74 -9.31 20.41
CA GLY A 98 -1.22 -9.80 21.71
C GLY A 98 -1.82 -8.65 22.51
N PHE A 99 -2.90 -8.94 23.27
CA PHE A 99 -3.51 -8.01 24.21
C PHE A 99 -3.70 -8.71 25.56
N ASN A 100 -3.60 -7.95 26.65
CA ASN A 100 -3.77 -8.50 27.98
C ASN A 100 -5.23 -8.34 28.48
N THR A 101 -6.19 -8.88 27.70
CA THR A 101 -7.60 -8.89 28.07
C THR A 101 -8.24 -10.22 27.68
N ALA A 102 -9.23 -10.68 28.44
CA ALA A 102 -9.94 -11.92 28.17
C ALA A 102 -10.89 -11.80 26.96
N GLU A 103 -11.45 -10.62 26.75
CA GLU A 103 -12.42 -10.34 25.68
C GLU A 103 -11.76 -10.24 24.30
N TYR A 104 -10.48 -9.83 24.27
CA TYR A 104 -9.70 -9.70 23.06
C TYR A 104 -8.23 -9.98 23.36
N SER A 105 -7.89 -11.26 23.46
CA SER A 105 -6.55 -11.69 23.89
C SER A 105 -5.49 -11.53 22.81
N GLN A 106 -5.89 -11.66 21.54
CA GLN A 106 -4.95 -11.61 20.42
C GLN A 106 -5.65 -11.32 19.09
N GLU A 107 -4.88 -10.81 18.13
CA GLU A 107 -5.17 -10.86 16.70
C GLU A 107 -4.07 -11.68 16.04
N LYS A 108 -4.38 -12.78 15.39
CA LYS A 108 -3.37 -13.64 14.79
C LYS A 108 -3.89 -14.24 13.49
N VAL A 109 -3.18 -13.96 12.40
CA VAL A 109 -3.49 -14.50 11.07
C VAL A 109 -2.20 -15.01 10.46
N ALA A 110 -2.24 -16.18 9.85
CA ALA A 110 -1.07 -16.80 9.23
C ALA A 110 -1.42 -17.53 7.93
N TYR A 111 -0.42 -17.66 7.07
CA TYR A 111 -0.46 -18.42 5.83
C TYR A 111 0.75 -19.34 5.76
N ASP A 112 0.53 -20.64 5.67
CA ASP A 112 1.57 -21.68 5.64
C ASP A 112 2.05 -22.07 4.22
N GLY A 113 1.71 -21.23 3.21
CA GLY A 113 1.96 -21.51 1.80
C GLY A 113 0.81 -22.27 1.11
N LYS A 114 -0.17 -22.76 1.87
CA LYS A 114 -1.35 -23.49 1.36
C LYS A 114 -2.65 -22.98 1.97
N ASN A 115 -2.71 -22.84 3.28
CA ASN A 115 -3.91 -22.49 4.02
C ASN A 115 -3.71 -21.20 4.81
N VAL A 116 -4.74 -20.35 4.81
CA VAL A 116 -4.82 -19.21 5.73
C VAL A 116 -5.53 -19.68 6.99
N THR A 117 -4.92 -19.42 8.14
CA THR A 117 -5.44 -19.74 9.46
C THR A 117 -5.58 -18.49 10.31
N VAL A 118 -6.63 -18.42 11.12
CA VAL A 118 -6.97 -17.26 11.96
C VAL A 118 -7.19 -17.71 13.39
N GLY A 119 -6.55 -17.03 14.32
CA GLY A 119 -6.68 -17.27 15.75
C GLY A 119 -8.04 -16.84 16.30
N TYR A 120 -8.37 -17.36 17.49
CA TYR A 120 -9.53 -16.94 18.25
C TYR A 120 -9.13 -15.83 19.23
N ILE A 121 -9.94 -14.80 19.33
CA ILE A 121 -9.78 -13.73 20.32
C ILE A 121 -10.24 -14.19 21.71
N ARG A 122 -11.16 -15.15 21.75
CA ARG A 122 -11.64 -15.91 22.88
C ARG A 122 -12.19 -17.23 22.36
N PRO A 123 -12.37 -18.27 23.20
CA PRO A 123 -12.83 -19.57 22.75
C PRO A 123 -14.05 -19.49 21.82
N GLY A 124 -13.92 -20.07 20.62
CA GLY A 124 -14.97 -20.11 19.60
C GLY A 124 -15.29 -18.79 18.88
N THR A 125 -14.59 -17.69 19.16
CA THR A 125 -14.88 -16.39 18.58
C THR A 125 -13.64 -15.80 17.90
N ARG A 126 -13.75 -15.42 16.63
CA ARG A 126 -12.75 -14.63 15.89
C ARG A 126 -13.11 -13.17 15.91
N SER A 127 -12.12 -12.32 15.65
CA SER A 127 -12.34 -10.88 15.45
C SER A 127 -13.00 -10.60 14.10
N ALA A 128 -13.55 -9.40 13.95
CA ALA A 128 -14.07 -8.94 12.65
C ALA A 128 -12.96 -8.90 11.57
N LEU A 129 -11.71 -8.54 11.95
CA LEU A 129 -10.56 -8.56 11.03
C LEU A 129 -10.24 -10.00 10.63
N GLY A 130 -10.16 -10.89 11.61
CA GLY A 130 -9.88 -12.31 11.36
C GLY A 130 -10.93 -12.98 10.48
N GLU A 131 -12.22 -12.73 10.71
CA GLU A 131 -13.29 -13.24 9.86
C GLU A 131 -13.22 -12.65 8.44
N PHE A 132 -12.92 -11.35 8.30
CA PHE A 132 -12.75 -10.72 7.00
C PHE A 132 -11.60 -11.38 6.21
N LEU A 133 -10.43 -11.54 6.82
CA LEU A 133 -9.25 -12.11 6.17
C LEU A 133 -9.40 -13.60 5.87
N LEU A 134 -10.10 -14.36 6.71
CA LEU A 134 -10.40 -15.77 6.46
C LEU A 134 -11.33 -15.93 5.26
N ALA A 135 -12.40 -15.13 5.20
CA ALA A 135 -13.36 -15.17 4.10
C ALA A 135 -12.75 -14.64 2.77
N ARG A 136 -11.78 -13.71 2.83
CA ARG A 136 -11.05 -13.13 1.69
C ARG A 136 -9.59 -13.55 1.72
N ASN A 137 -9.36 -14.84 1.89
CA ASN A 137 -8.02 -15.41 2.06
C ASN A 137 -7.09 -15.17 0.87
N VAL A 138 -7.61 -14.78 -0.30
CA VAL A 138 -6.84 -14.35 -1.45
C VAL A 138 -5.87 -13.22 -1.09
N ILE A 139 -6.22 -12.31 -0.17
CA ILE A 139 -5.36 -11.20 0.27
C ILE A 139 -4.05 -11.72 0.87
N PHE A 140 -4.10 -12.80 1.65
CA PHE A 140 -2.92 -13.47 2.21
C PHE A 140 -2.20 -14.35 1.19
N LYS A 141 -2.96 -15.16 0.42
CA LYS A 141 -2.41 -16.10 -0.57
C LYS A 141 -1.62 -15.39 -1.66
N GLU A 142 -2.07 -14.20 -2.06
CA GLU A 142 -1.35 -13.35 -3.01
C GLU A 142 -0.18 -12.57 -2.37
N GLY A 143 0.05 -12.69 -1.06
CA GLY A 143 1.11 -11.94 -0.37
C GLY A 143 0.84 -10.43 -0.28
N LEU A 144 -0.43 -10.01 -0.33
CA LEU A 144 -0.80 -8.59 -0.34
C LEU A 144 -0.83 -7.98 1.07
N PHE A 145 -1.31 -8.74 2.07
CA PHE A 145 -1.42 -8.25 3.44
C PHE A 145 -0.06 -8.02 4.09
N GLY A 146 0.09 -6.85 4.71
CA GLY A 146 1.37 -6.40 5.27
C GLY A 146 2.33 -5.81 4.23
N GLY A 147 2.02 -5.89 2.94
CA GLY A 147 2.78 -5.26 1.86
C GLY A 147 4.27 -5.52 1.94
N VAL A 148 5.07 -4.47 1.82
CA VAL A 148 6.55 -4.52 1.83
C VAL A 148 7.17 -5.03 3.13
N LEU A 149 6.41 -5.16 4.21
CA LEU A 149 6.89 -5.75 5.46
C LEU A 149 7.09 -7.27 5.33
N SER A 150 6.39 -7.92 4.42
CA SER A 150 6.55 -9.35 4.13
C SER A 150 7.64 -9.62 3.08
N SER A 151 8.42 -10.71 3.27
CA SER A 151 9.31 -11.23 2.20
C SER A 151 8.53 -11.80 1.03
N GLY A 152 7.26 -12.19 1.25
CA GLY A 152 6.32 -12.68 0.24
C GLY A 152 5.47 -11.60 -0.41
N TRP A 153 5.89 -10.33 -0.35
CA TRP A 153 5.15 -9.23 -1.00
C TRP A 153 4.87 -9.51 -2.48
N ALA A 154 3.59 -9.45 -2.88
CA ALA A 154 3.12 -9.83 -4.21
C ALA A 154 3.94 -9.23 -5.35
N LEU A 155 4.35 -7.96 -5.25
CA LEU A 155 5.07 -7.28 -6.32
C LEU A 155 6.54 -7.66 -6.44
N LEU A 156 7.13 -8.36 -5.45
CA LEU A 156 8.49 -8.90 -5.53
C LEU A 156 8.55 -10.16 -6.41
N ASN A 157 7.43 -10.89 -6.54
CA ASN A 157 7.34 -12.15 -7.28
C ASN A 157 6.08 -12.18 -8.15
N LEU A 158 5.81 -11.09 -8.87
CA LEU A 158 4.57 -10.91 -9.63
C LEU A 158 4.31 -12.02 -10.64
N ASP A 159 5.36 -12.49 -11.31
CA ASP A 159 5.26 -13.58 -12.31
C ASP A 159 4.71 -14.89 -11.71
N SER A 160 4.90 -15.12 -10.40
CA SER A 160 4.39 -16.32 -9.74
C SER A 160 2.89 -16.26 -9.45
N HIS A 161 2.29 -15.06 -9.44
CA HIS A 161 0.88 -14.84 -9.14
C HIS A 161 0.01 -14.79 -10.40
N ASP A 162 0.62 -14.49 -11.58
CA ASP A 162 -0.08 -14.34 -12.86
C ASP A 162 -1.28 -13.36 -12.74
N ALA A 163 -1.10 -12.35 -11.89
CA ALA A 163 -2.11 -11.35 -11.60
C ALA A 163 -2.14 -10.27 -12.68
N ARG A 164 -3.34 -9.75 -12.96
CA ARG A 164 -3.51 -8.61 -13.84
C ARG A 164 -3.37 -7.31 -13.06
N ILE A 165 -2.51 -6.42 -13.54
CA ILE A 165 -2.33 -5.10 -12.93
C ILE A 165 -2.66 -3.99 -13.92
N GLU A 166 -3.44 -3.01 -13.47
CA GLU A 166 -3.84 -1.86 -14.27
C GLU A 166 -3.47 -0.56 -13.55
N TYR A 167 -2.89 0.39 -14.29
CA TYR A 167 -2.68 1.74 -13.78
C TYR A 167 -4.00 2.53 -13.79
N SER A 168 -4.44 3.01 -12.62
CA SER A 168 -5.73 3.71 -12.42
C SER A 168 -5.57 5.23 -12.18
N GLY A 169 -4.42 5.80 -12.55
CA GLY A 169 -4.15 7.23 -12.36
C GLY A 169 -3.57 7.56 -10.98
N THR A 170 -3.84 8.78 -10.49
CA THR A 170 -3.36 9.24 -9.19
C THR A 170 -4.52 9.57 -8.26
N LYS A 171 -4.30 9.38 -6.95
CA LYS A 171 -5.20 9.81 -5.88
C LYS A 171 -4.41 10.39 -4.72
N LYS A 172 -5.08 11.16 -3.86
CA LYS A 172 -4.45 11.65 -2.63
C LYS A 172 -4.59 10.62 -1.50
N VAL A 173 -3.47 10.33 -0.84
CA VAL A 173 -3.36 9.56 0.39
C VAL A 173 -2.75 10.47 1.44
N ASN A 174 -3.43 10.71 2.54
CA ASN A 174 -2.97 11.62 3.61
C ASN A 174 -2.47 12.98 3.09
N GLY A 175 -3.15 13.55 2.07
CA GLY A 175 -2.82 14.84 1.47
C GLY A 175 -1.74 14.82 0.39
N LYS A 176 -1.02 13.72 0.19
CA LYS A 176 0.01 13.53 -0.84
C LYS A 176 -0.53 12.77 -2.05
N GLU A 177 -0.05 13.08 -3.25
CA GLU A 177 -0.41 12.33 -4.45
C GLU A 177 0.27 10.95 -4.47
N ALA A 178 -0.50 9.94 -4.84
CA ALA A 178 -0.02 8.58 -5.01
C ALA A 178 -0.50 7.98 -6.33
N HIS A 179 0.36 7.22 -7.01
CA HIS A 179 -0.01 6.36 -8.13
C HIS A 179 -0.89 5.22 -7.62
N VAL A 180 -1.90 4.85 -8.38
CA VAL A 180 -2.85 3.79 -8.03
C VAL A 180 -2.74 2.66 -9.02
N LEU A 181 -2.44 1.47 -8.52
CA LEU A 181 -2.53 0.21 -9.26
C LEU A 181 -3.75 -0.57 -8.79
N LYS A 182 -4.56 -1.04 -9.73
CA LYS A 182 -5.59 -2.03 -9.49
C LYS A 182 -4.96 -3.42 -9.65
N TYR A 183 -5.13 -4.26 -8.65
CA TYR A 183 -4.62 -5.63 -8.64
C TYR A 183 -5.79 -6.60 -8.79
N GLU A 184 -5.71 -7.51 -9.74
CA GLU A 184 -6.72 -8.53 -10.00
C GLU A 184 -6.04 -9.91 -9.99
N PRO A 185 -6.30 -10.76 -8.97
CA PRO A 185 -5.76 -12.11 -8.90
C PRO A 185 -6.19 -12.95 -10.11
N LYS A 186 -5.37 -13.90 -10.54
CA LYS A 186 -5.65 -14.78 -11.69
C LYS A 186 -7.03 -15.46 -11.61
N GLY A 187 -7.44 -15.89 -10.44
CA GLY A 187 -8.74 -16.53 -10.20
C GLY A 187 -9.92 -15.58 -10.07
N GLY A 188 -9.68 -14.25 -10.20
CA GLY A 188 -10.66 -13.23 -9.85
C GLY A 188 -10.81 -13.07 -8.33
N SER A 189 -11.58 -12.08 -7.91
CA SER A 189 -11.89 -11.82 -6.50
C SER A 189 -13.20 -11.04 -6.39
N ASP A 190 -13.97 -11.30 -5.33
CA ASP A 190 -15.10 -10.47 -4.91
C ASP A 190 -14.67 -9.19 -4.18
N VAL A 191 -13.36 -9.05 -3.96
CA VAL A 191 -12.73 -7.88 -3.35
C VAL A 191 -12.05 -7.04 -4.43
N GLN A 192 -12.35 -5.74 -4.46
CA GLN A 192 -11.59 -4.78 -5.25
C GLN A 192 -10.29 -4.44 -4.52
N ILE A 193 -9.16 -4.65 -5.17
CA ILE A 193 -7.83 -4.44 -4.59
C ILE A 193 -7.16 -3.25 -5.28
N ARG A 194 -6.71 -2.28 -4.49
CA ARG A 194 -5.96 -1.12 -4.96
C ARG A 194 -4.71 -0.91 -4.12
N LEU A 195 -3.59 -0.71 -4.79
CA LEU A 195 -2.29 -0.45 -4.20
C LEU A 195 -1.88 0.98 -4.53
N TYR A 196 -1.37 1.72 -3.55
CA TYR A 196 -1.04 3.14 -3.68
C TYR A 196 0.44 3.36 -3.42
N PHE A 197 1.10 4.06 -4.33
CA PHE A 197 2.54 4.34 -4.28
C PHE A 197 2.75 5.85 -4.29
N ASP A 198 3.51 6.37 -3.36
CA ASP A 198 3.85 7.81 -3.33
C ASP A 198 4.39 8.25 -4.68
N LYS A 199 3.90 9.38 -5.19
CA LYS A 199 4.20 9.84 -6.55
C LYS A 199 5.68 10.15 -6.79
N ASN A 200 6.41 10.52 -5.74
CA ASN A 200 7.81 10.94 -5.84
C ASN A 200 8.77 9.83 -5.44
N THR A 201 8.46 9.10 -4.36
CA THR A 201 9.36 8.08 -3.79
C THR A 201 9.03 6.67 -4.25
N PHE A 202 7.86 6.43 -4.84
CA PHE A 202 7.32 5.12 -5.22
C PHE A 202 7.22 4.12 -4.05
N GLN A 203 7.35 4.59 -2.82
CA GLN A 203 7.09 3.78 -1.63
C GLN A 203 5.62 3.36 -1.57
N HIS A 204 5.36 2.12 -1.19
CA HIS A 204 4.01 1.60 -1.01
C HIS A 204 3.39 2.21 0.25
N VAL A 205 2.47 3.16 0.09
CA VAL A 205 1.91 3.95 1.19
C VAL A 205 0.53 3.48 1.65
N GLN A 206 -0.21 2.73 0.81
CA GLN A 206 -1.54 2.21 1.18
C GLN A 206 -1.94 1.03 0.32
N SER A 207 -2.70 0.09 0.92
CA SER A 207 -3.55 -0.89 0.23
C SER A 207 -5.00 -0.71 0.62
N GLU A 208 -5.91 -0.95 -0.31
CA GLU A 208 -7.35 -0.99 -0.07
C GLU A 208 -7.94 -2.29 -0.60
N TYR A 209 -8.76 -2.92 0.23
CA TYR A 209 -9.55 -4.12 -0.09
C TYR A 209 -11.00 -3.81 0.21
N GLU A 210 -11.81 -3.69 -0.83
CA GLU A 210 -13.19 -3.25 -0.72
C GLU A 210 -14.15 -4.30 -1.29
N GLN A 211 -15.13 -4.68 -0.49
CA GLN A 211 -16.23 -5.52 -0.92
C GLN A 211 -17.55 -4.79 -0.74
N LEU A 212 -18.33 -4.77 -1.82
CA LEU A 212 -19.71 -4.34 -1.81
C LEU A 212 -20.60 -5.59 -1.77
N ILE A 213 -21.45 -5.66 -0.76
CA ILE A 213 -22.46 -6.71 -0.60
C ILE A 213 -23.79 -6.10 -1.00
N SER A 214 -24.33 -6.55 -2.12
CA SER A 214 -25.63 -6.08 -2.60
C SER A 214 -26.73 -6.38 -1.60
N ALA A 215 -27.69 -5.46 -1.48
CA ALA A 215 -28.89 -5.67 -0.70
C ALA A 215 -29.60 -6.95 -1.20
N GLN A 216 -30.05 -7.77 -0.27
CA GLN A 216 -30.89 -8.92 -0.63
C GLN A 216 -32.29 -8.43 -1.01
N MET A 217 -32.95 -9.13 -1.92
CA MET A 217 -34.37 -8.85 -2.19
C MET A 217 -35.20 -9.20 -0.94
N GLY A 218 -35.99 -8.24 -0.47
CA GLY A 218 -36.94 -8.48 0.60
C GLY A 218 -38.13 -9.36 0.14
N ALA A 219 -38.85 -9.93 1.08
CA ALA A 219 -40.02 -10.73 0.78
C ALA A 219 -41.21 -9.87 0.24
N SER A 220 -41.15 -8.53 0.37
CA SER A 220 -42.09 -7.58 -0.21
C SER A 220 -41.39 -6.40 -0.89
N PRO A 221 -42.05 -5.62 -1.77
CA PRO A 221 -41.52 -4.42 -2.36
C PRO A 221 -41.04 -3.38 -1.32
N GLU A 222 -41.81 -3.22 -0.23
CA GLU A 222 -41.50 -2.29 0.87
C GLU A 222 -40.24 -2.73 1.62
N GLN A 223 -40.10 -4.02 1.90
CA GLN A 223 -38.88 -4.58 2.50
C GLN A 223 -37.68 -4.45 1.58
N SER A 224 -37.84 -4.67 0.27
CA SER A 224 -36.80 -4.46 -0.71
C SER A 224 -36.34 -3.00 -0.79
N ALA A 225 -37.30 -2.05 -0.73
CA ALA A 225 -37.00 -0.62 -0.79
C ALA A 225 -36.27 -0.10 0.46
N SER A 226 -36.35 -0.78 1.59
CA SER A 226 -35.67 -0.42 2.84
C SER A 226 -34.24 -1.00 2.95
N GLN A 227 -33.89 -1.97 2.11
CA GLN A 227 -32.56 -2.61 2.16
C GLN A 227 -31.50 -1.78 1.45
N ARG A 228 -30.34 -1.69 2.06
CA ARG A 228 -29.17 -0.98 1.52
C ARG A 228 -28.02 -1.95 1.29
N ASN A 229 -27.16 -1.62 0.35
CA ASN A 229 -25.90 -2.33 0.18
C ASN A 229 -25.05 -2.16 1.44
N SER A 230 -24.42 -3.24 1.86
CA SER A 230 -23.40 -3.20 2.90
C SER A 230 -22.00 -3.09 2.26
N ARG A 231 -21.10 -2.43 2.95
CA ARG A 231 -19.73 -2.24 2.49
C ARG A 231 -18.76 -2.64 3.59
N ILE A 232 -17.80 -3.48 3.23
CA ILE A 232 -16.66 -3.77 4.10
C ILE A 232 -15.41 -3.30 3.38
N LYS A 233 -14.61 -2.48 4.06
CA LYS A 233 -13.36 -1.97 3.53
C LYS A 233 -12.26 -2.15 4.56
N LEU A 234 -11.22 -2.89 4.16
CA LEU A 234 -9.95 -2.96 4.86
C LEU A 234 -8.98 -2.01 4.18
N THR A 235 -8.33 -1.17 4.97
CA THR A 235 -7.26 -0.26 4.51
C THR A 235 -6.01 -0.53 5.32
N GLU A 236 -4.89 -0.71 4.64
CA GLU A 236 -3.56 -0.73 5.22
C GLU A 236 -2.86 0.57 4.87
N GLN A 237 -2.15 1.18 5.82
CA GLN A 237 -1.33 2.37 5.59
C GLN A 237 0.08 2.14 6.12
N PHE A 238 1.06 2.59 5.35
CA PHE A 238 2.48 2.41 5.61
C PHE A 238 3.14 3.78 5.71
N GLU A 239 3.76 4.08 6.85
CA GLU A 239 4.30 5.39 7.16
C GLU A 239 5.69 5.28 7.81
N SER A 240 6.40 6.40 7.89
CA SER A 240 7.70 6.48 8.58
C SER A 240 8.75 5.52 8.03
N PHE A 241 8.95 5.58 6.71
CA PHE A 241 9.94 4.74 6.04
C PHE A 241 11.36 5.12 6.46
N ALA A 242 12.16 4.12 6.81
CA ALA A 242 13.57 4.27 7.16
C ALA A 242 14.41 3.09 6.64
N GLY A 243 15.73 3.29 6.62
CA GLY A 243 16.68 2.28 6.18
C GLY A 243 16.95 1.24 7.27
N GLU A 244 16.71 -0.03 6.93
CA GLU A 244 16.91 -1.18 7.81
C GLU A 244 17.78 -2.22 7.11
N GLN A 245 19.08 -2.24 7.44
CA GLN A 245 20.07 -3.21 6.91
C GLN A 245 20.04 -3.35 5.38
N GLY A 246 19.89 -2.21 4.67
CA GLY A 246 19.86 -2.17 3.20
C GLY A 246 18.48 -2.27 2.56
N LEU A 247 17.43 -2.43 3.34
CA LEU A 247 16.04 -2.27 2.91
C LEU A 247 15.46 -0.94 3.45
N VAL A 248 14.53 -0.34 2.73
CA VAL A 248 13.74 0.81 3.19
C VAL A 248 12.34 0.31 3.51
N LEU A 249 12.01 0.26 4.80
CA LEU A 249 10.77 -0.31 5.29
C LEU A 249 9.97 0.69 6.15
N PRO A 250 8.64 0.57 6.20
CA PRO A 250 7.81 1.40 7.06
C PRO A 250 7.96 0.98 8.53
N HIS A 251 8.11 1.95 9.43
CA HIS A 251 8.14 1.74 10.88
C HIS A 251 6.76 1.87 11.51
N VAL A 252 5.80 2.46 10.79
CA VAL A 252 4.41 2.55 11.20
C VAL A 252 3.52 1.86 10.19
N TYR A 253 2.70 0.96 10.68
CA TYR A 253 1.73 0.20 9.89
C TYR A 253 0.36 0.29 10.55
N LYS A 254 -0.62 0.80 9.83
CA LYS A 254 -2.00 0.95 10.29
C LYS A 254 -2.91 0.02 9.53
N ILE A 255 -3.76 -0.68 10.24
CA ILE A 255 -4.83 -1.51 9.69
C ILE A 255 -6.14 -0.87 10.11
N ILE A 256 -7.01 -0.57 9.17
CA ILE A 256 -8.31 0.07 9.42
C ILE A 256 -9.37 -0.78 8.76
N LEU A 257 -10.26 -1.36 9.56
CA LEU A 257 -11.42 -2.09 9.08
C LEU A 257 -12.69 -1.26 9.29
N LEU A 258 -13.32 -0.89 8.18
CA LEU A 258 -14.62 -0.24 8.16
C LEU A 258 -15.67 -1.28 7.75
N VAL A 259 -16.65 -1.49 8.62
CA VAL A 259 -17.83 -2.30 8.35
C VAL A 259 -19.03 -1.35 8.38
N ASP A 260 -19.56 -1.08 7.20
CA ASP A 260 -20.74 -0.25 7.03
C ASP A 260 -21.90 -1.18 6.66
N ASP A 261 -22.67 -1.56 7.66
CA ASP A 261 -23.84 -2.38 7.51
C ASP A 261 -25.13 -1.52 7.59
N GLN A 262 -26.28 -2.14 7.34
CA GLN A 262 -27.57 -1.43 7.27
C GLN A 262 -27.96 -0.70 8.58
N GLN A 263 -27.34 -1.05 9.70
CA GLN A 263 -27.74 -0.58 11.04
C GLN A 263 -26.67 0.28 11.72
N SER A 264 -25.38 0.05 11.42
CA SER A 264 -24.30 0.75 12.09
C SER A 264 -23.01 0.78 11.26
N GLY A 265 -22.29 1.90 11.32
CA GLY A 265 -20.90 1.96 10.84
C GLY A 265 -19.95 1.64 12.00
N ARG A 266 -19.10 0.63 11.85
CA ARG A 266 -18.04 0.30 12.82
C ARG A 266 -16.68 0.52 12.19
N GLN A 267 -15.81 1.22 12.89
CA GLN A 267 -14.41 1.38 12.51
C GLN A 267 -13.52 0.81 13.60
N LEU A 268 -12.69 -0.15 13.21
CA LEU A 268 -11.67 -0.78 14.04
C LEU A 268 -10.31 -0.41 13.47
N GLU A 269 -9.37 -0.06 14.33
CA GLU A 269 -8.07 0.45 13.94
C GLU A 269 -6.98 -0.18 14.78
N TRP A 270 -5.95 -0.72 14.12
CA TRP A 270 -4.72 -1.23 14.73
C TRP A 270 -3.56 -0.38 14.20
N ASN A 271 -2.84 0.28 15.08
CA ASN A 271 -1.63 1.03 14.78
C ASN A 271 -0.43 0.28 15.35
N LEU A 272 0.45 -0.21 14.47
CA LEU A 272 1.65 -0.95 14.81
C LEU A 272 2.87 -0.05 14.62
N GLU A 273 3.73 0.01 15.62
CA GLU A 273 4.99 0.75 15.60
C GLU A 273 6.13 -0.24 15.78
N PHE A 274 6.93 -0.41 14.74
CA PHE A 274 8.02 -1.37 14.69
C PHE A 274 9.34 -0.76 15.15
N GLN A 275 10.11 -1.53 15.88
CA GLN A 275 11.37 -1.11 16.49
C GLN A 275 12.50 -2.11 16.23
N GLN A 276 12.18 -3.32 15.83
CA GLN A 276 13.15 -4.40 15.59
C GLN A 276 12.90 -5.03 14.23
N PHE A 277 13.94 -5.14 13.42
CA PHE A 277 13.94 -5.74 12.10
C PHE A 277 15.06 -6.79 12.07
N MET A 278 14.69 -8.06 11.96
CA MET A 278 15.59 -9.19 11.93
C MET A 278 15.40 -9.95 10.62
N TYR A 279 16.50 -10.29 9.98
CA TYR A 279 16.51 -10.97 8.69
C TYR A 279 17.27 -12.28 8.76
N ASN A 280 16.86 -13.21 7.92
CA ASN A 280 17.47 -14.52 7.76
C ASN A 280 17.49 -15.37 9.06
N GLU A 281 16.53 -15.08 9.94
CA GLU A 281 16.29 -15.92 11.11
C GLU A 281 15.70 -17.28 10.69
N LYS A 282 16.10 -18.34 11.39
CA LYS A 282 15.52 -19.66 11.17
C LYS A 282 14.12 -19.71 11.79
N LEU A 283 13.09 -19.77 10.95
CA LEU A 283 11.71 -19.87 11.40
C LEU A 283 11.21 -21.31 11.33
N ASP A 284 10.41 -21.71 12.32
CA ASP A 284 9.72 -23.00 12.26
C ASP A 284 8.50 -22.87 11.35
N PRO A 285 8.41 -23.64 10.24
CA PRO A 285 7.25 -23.59 9.34
C PRO A 285 5.90 -23.82 10.03
N LYS A 286 5.87 -24.55 11.14
CA LYS A 286 4.65 -24.78 11.94
C LYS A 286 4.08 -23.49 12.52
N SER A 287 4.93 -22.48 12.77
CA SER A 287 4.50 -21.17 13.29
C SER A 287 3.54 -20.44 12.33
N PHE A 288 3.56 -20.77 11.05
CA PHE A 288 2.69 -20.20 10.03
C PHE A 288 1.33 -20.90 9.90
N ASN A 289 1.04 -21.86 10.81
CA ASN A 289 -0.28 -22.49 10.92
C ASN A 289 -0.76 -22.45 12.38
N ILE A 290 -1.71 -21.56 12.65
CA ILE A 290 -2.18 -21.25 14.01
C ILE A 290 -2.98 -22.41 14.63
N LEU A 291 -3.59 -23.27 13.81
CA LEU A 291 -4.46 -24.35 14.28
C LEU A 291 -3.68 -25.58 14.73
N ASN A 292 -2.39 -25.63 14.41
CA ASN A 292 -1.49 -26.75 14.78
C ASN A 292 -0.61 -26.43 16.01
N ASN A 293 -0.84 -25.29 16.66
CA ASN A 293 -0.10 -24.82 17.86
C ASN A 293 -1.00 -24.83 19.09
#